data_e8534a1192e50bb52ca349f4f6b5503b
#
_entry.id   e8534a1192e50bb52ca349f4f6b5503b
#
_cell.length_a   1.000
_cell.length_b   1.000
_cell.length_c   1.000
_cell.angle_alpha   90.00
_cell.angle_beta   90.00
_cell.angle_gamma   90.00
#
_symmetry.space_group_name_H-M   'P 1'
#
loop_
_entity.id
_entity.type
_entity.pdbx_description
1 polymer ?
#
loop_
_entity_poly.entity_id
_entity_poly.type
_entity_poly.pdbx_seq_one_letter_code
_entity_poly.pdbx_strand_id
1 'polypeptide(L)'
;MKIYLIVSSFAVFAAIPTVQSANNTLDSSVYDFVYVTEWGATDVGVSVSRWRIAENQFFMTGEFNASGLVQLMADFSGHVNIKAIRDDESWQGQQLVIASNWGSKTSVAETTWLHDGRIATTKTDPAPDLEEVHPIDAAMLRDVTDPFSAMMTMLNRLDAGKSCSGVFQIYDGRRRAELSFSDLGIVELDPDRTFAFDGKTQLCGIVSLPLGGHRRKSRFSSRTPDPSKTKAYIARLANGLLVPVRIEVDLFFGQIVTRLDMKRSQF
;
A
#
# COMPACT_ATOMS: atom_id res chain seq x y z
N MET A 1 41.77 -48.30 -50.87
CA MET A 1 42.89 -47.90 -49.99
C MET A 1 42.37 -46.91 -48.98
N LYS A 2 42.06 -47.37 -47.78
CA LYS A 2 41.44 -46.58 -46.68
C LYS A 2 42.54 -46.11 -45.75
N ILE A 3 42.69 -44.78 -45.61
CA ILE A 3 43.59 -44.17 -44.66
C ILE A 3 42.80 -43.74 -43.44
N TYR A 4 43.10 -44.32 -42.27
CA TYR A 4 42.51 -43.95 -40.96
C TYR A 4 43.37 -42.83 -40.36
N LEU A 5 42.74 -41.70 -40.12
CA LEU A 5 43.32 -40.61 -39.31
C LEU A 5 42.77 -40.77 -37.87
N ILE A 6 43.68 -40.99 -36.94
CA ILE A 6 43.45 -41.00 -35.50
C ILE A 6 43.55 -39.56 -35.03
N VAL A 7 42.43 -39.02 -34.54
CA VAL A 7 42.40 -37.72 -33.86
C VAL A 7 42.25 -37.97 -32.37
N SER A 8 43.33 -37.70 -31.65
CA SER A 8 43.35 -37.74 -30.18
C SER A 8 42.59 -36.53 -29.61
N SER A 9 41.46 -36.77 -28.96
CA SER A 9 40.72 -35.75 -28.24
C SER A 9 41.35 -35.52 -26.84
N PHE A 10 41.97 -34.40 -26.64
CA PHE A 10 42.30 -33.87 -25.32
C PHE A 10 41.07 -33.22 -24.71
N ALA A 11 40.45 -33.83 -23.72
CA ALA A 11 39.42 -33.25 -22.93
C ALA A 11 40.07 -32.29 -21.89
N VAL A 12 39.91 -30.99 -22.13
CA VAL A 12 40.23 -29.97 -21.14
C VAL A 12 39.02 -29.82 -20.23
N PHE A 13 39.09 -30.33 -19.04
CA PHE A 13 38.10 -30.03 -17.99
C PHE A 13 38.36 -28.60 -17.49
N ALA A 14 37.61 -27.63 -18.01
CA ALA A 14 37.52 -26.32 -17.42
C ALA A 14 36.66 -26.43 -16.16
N ALA A 15 37.27 -26.27 -14.98
CA ALA A 15 36.56 -26.09 -13.72
C ALA A 15 35.80 -24.77 -13.77
N ILE A 16 34.45 -24.88 -13.87
CA ILE A 16 33.57 -23.73 -13.72
C ILE A 16 33.58 -23.37 -12.23
N PRO A 17 34.00 -22.16 -11.84
CA PRO A 17 33.86 -21.75 -10.45
C PRO A 17 32.35 -21.67 -10.15
N THR A 18 31.87 -22.49 -9.25
CA THR A 18 30.57 -22.34 -8.62
C THR A 18 30.56 -21.00 -7.90
N VAL A 19 29.93 -20.01 -8.51
CA VAL A 19 29.54 -18.78 -7.80
C VAL A 19 28.55 -19.22 -6.74
N GLN A 20 29.04 -19.41 -5.50
CA GLN A 20 28.19 -19.48 -4.34
C GLN A 20 27.48 -18.13 -4.27
N SER A 21 26.21 -18.12 -4.72
CA SER A 21 25.30 -17.02 -4.43
C SER A 21 25.24 -16.95 -2.90
N ALA A 22 25.87 -15.94 -2.33
CA ALA A 22 25.69 -15.62 -0.93
C ALA A 22 24.22 -15.32 -0.77
N ASN A 23 23.46 -16.28 -0.25
CA ASN A 23 22.14 -16.06 0.31
C ASN A 23 22.36 -15.14 1.53
N ASN A 24 22.43 -13.84 1.29
CA ASN A 24 22.09 -12.85 2.27
C ASN A 24 20.58 -13.04 2.53
N THR A 25 20.25 -13.96 3.44
CA THR A 25 18.97 -13.93 4.14
C THR A 25 18.99 -12.66 4.97
N LEU A 26 18.56 -11.55 4.36
CA LEU A 26 18.20 -10.35 5.10
C LEU A 26 17.20 -10.85 6.15
N ASP A 27 17.52 -10.64 7.42
CA ASP A 27 16.64 -10.94 8.54
C ASP A 27 15.37 -10.10 8.31
N SER A 28 14.33 -10.72 7.75
CA SER A 28 13.10 -10.05 7.35
C SER A 28 11.94 -10.64 8.12
N SER A 29 11.24 -9.79 8.85
CA SER A 29 10.00 -10.18 9.50
C SER A 29 8.85 -10.18 8.49
N VAL A 30 8.02 -11.22 8.56
CA VAL A 30 6.84 -11.40 7.71
C VAL A 30 5.60 -11.39 8.58
N TYR A 31 4.60 -10.61 8.16
CA TYR A 31 3.34 -10.43 8.88
C TYR A 31 2.18 -10.58 7.91
N ASP A 32 1.13 -11.29 8.33
CA ASP A 32 -0.10 -11.45 7.59
C ASP A 32 -1.25 -10.76 8.33
N PHE A 33 -1.87 -9.77 7.69
CA PHE A 33 -2.97 -9.00 8.24
C PHE A 33 -4.25 -9.28 7.49
N VAL A 34 -5.32 -9.47 8.24
CA VAL A 34 -6.69 -9.58 7.72
C VAL A 34 -7.49 -8.41 8.26
N TYR A 35 -8.14 -7.66 7.37
CA TYR A 35 -9.03 -6.59 7.74
C TYR A 35 -10.45 -6.88 7.26
N VAL A 36 -11.41 -6.57 8.10
CA VAL A 36 -12.84 -6.62 7.78
C VAL A 36 -13.36 -5.21 7.61
N THR A 37 -14.02 -4.95 6.49
CA THR A 37 -14.64 -3.66 6.19
C THR A 37 -16.15 -3.79 6.30
N GLU A 38 -16.77 -2.89 7.07
CA GLU A 38 -18.19 -2.85 7.32
C GLU A 38 -18.76 -1.49 6.92
N TRP A 39 -19.99 -1.51 6.43
CA TRP A 39 -20.83 -0.32 6.27
C TRP A 39 -22.01 -0.42 7.25
N GLY A 40 -21.99 0.40 8.29
CA GLY A 40 -22.87 0.21 9.44
C GLY A 40 -22.59 -1.13 10.14
N ALA A 41 -23.58 -2.04 10.15
CA ALA A 41 -23.44 -3.38 10.71
C ALA A 41 -23.26 -4.48 9.65
N THR A 42 -23.09 -4.12 8.39
CA THR A 42 -23.00 -5.08 7.29
C THR A 42 -21.56 -5.21 6.79
N ASP A 43 -21.04 -6.43 6.73
CA ASP A 43 -19.77 -6.71 6.10
C ASP A 43 -19.85 -6.42 4.61
N VAL A 44 -18.94 -5.57 4.12
CA VAL A 44 -18.89 -5.17 2.71
C VAL A 44 -17.60 -5.58 2.02
N GLY A 45 -16.61 -6.04 2.77
CA GLY A 45 -15.36 -6.52 2.18
C GLY A 45 -14.37 -7.06 3.20
N VAL A 46 -13.44 -7.84 2.68
CA VAL A 46 -12.27 -8.37 3.42
C VAL A 46 -11.02 -8.03 2.62
N SER A 47 -10.01 -7.54 3.30
CA SER A 47 -8.67 -7.40 2.73
C SER A 47 -7.67 -8.27 3.48
N VAL A 48 -6.76 -8.86 2.73
CA VAL A 48 -5.62 -9.63 3.25
C VAL A 48 -4.36 -8.93 2.75
N SER A 49 -3.41 -8.69 3.64
CA SER A 49 -2.12 -8.14 3.24
C SER A 49 -0.99 -8.88 3.92
N ARG A 50 0.06 -9.14 3.14
CA ARG A 50 1.33 -9.69 3.63
C ARG A 50 2.39 -8.61 3.57
N TRP A 51 2.99 -8.32 4.70
CA TRP A 51 4.08 -7.36 4.83
C TRP A 51 5.37 -8.12 5.08
N ARG A 52 6.40 -7.76 4.35
CA ARG A 52 7.78 -8.17 4.63
C ARG A 52 8.59 -6.93 4.90
N ILE A 53 9.12 -6.83 6.11
CA ILE A 53 9.91 -5.70 6.56
C ILE A 53 11.33 -6.20 6.84
N ALA A 54 12.29 -5.63 6.13
CA ALA A 54 13.72 -5.76 6.40
C ALA A 54 14.25 -4.39 6.84
N GLU A 55 15.52 -4.29 7.25
CA GLU A 55 16.11 -3.07 7.80
C GLU A 55 15.80 -1.82 6.97
N ASN A 56 15.97 -1.90 5.65
CA ASN A 56 15.80 -0.80 4.71
C ASN A 56 14.86 -1.12 3.54
N GLN A 57 14.10 -2.22 3.60
CA GLN A 57 13.20 -2.64 2.53
C GLN A 57 11.83 -2.99 3.09
N PHE A 58 10.80 -2.57 2.39
CA PHE A 58 9.41 -2.91 2.65
C PHE A 58 8.79 -3.47 1.39
N PHE A 59 8.19 -4.64 1.53
CA PHE A 59 7.40 -5.29 0.49
C PHE A 59 6.01 -5.55 1.05
N MET A 60 4.98 -5.21 0.30
CA MET A 60 3.62 -5.54 0.65
C MET A 60 2.89 -6.11 -0.57
N THR A 61 2.18 -7.20 -0.35
CA THR A 61 1.12 -7.65 -1.24
C THR A 61 -0.21 -7.51 -0.51
N GLY A 62 -1.24 -7.06 -1.20
CA GLY A 62 -2.56 -6.92 -0.61
C GLY A 62 -3.65 -7.28 -1.60
N GLU A 63 -4.73 -7.87 -1.10
CA GLU A 63 -5.92 -8.19 -1.85
C GLU A 63 -7.13 -7.67 -1.09
N PHE A 64 -8.08 -7.10 -1.80
CA PHE A 64 -9.38 -6.71 -1.29
C PHE A 64 -10.45 -7.41 -2.11
N ASN A 65 -11.41 -8.02 -1.43
CA ASN A 65 -12.57 -8.63 -2.06
C ASN A 65 -13.84 -8.08 -1.41
N ALA A 66 -14.76 -7.60 -2.23
CA ALA A 66 -16.10 -7.27 -1.76
C ALA A 66 -16.77 -8.51 -1.20
N SER A 67 -17.65 -8.35 -0.22
CA SER A 67 -18.39 -9.43 0.41
C SER A 67 -19.88 -9.10 0.55
N GLY A 68 -20.69 -10.12 0.86
CA GLY A 68 -22.12 -9.99 1.12
C GLY A 68 -22.90 -9.39 -0.05
N LEU A 69 -23.85 -8.51 0.23
CA LEU A 69 -24.69 -7.88 -0.79
C LEU A 69 -23.88 -6.99 -1.75
N VAL A 70 -22.76 -6.40 -1.29
CA VAL A 70 -21.92 -5.55 -2.14
C VAL A 70 -21.25 -6.37 -3.23
N GLN A 71 -20.82 -7.60 -2.94
CA GLN A 71 -20.27 -8.51 -3.95
C GLN A 71 -21.28 -8.83 -5.05
N LEU A 72 -22.56 -9.06 -4.68
CA LEU A 72 -23.62 -9.34 -5.66
C LEU A 72 -23.94 -8.13 -6.54
N MET A 73 -23.79 -6.91 -6.02
CA MET A 73 -24.14 -5.68 -6.73
C MET A 73 -22.98 -5.08 -7.53
N ALA A 74 -21.76 -5.26 -7.06
CA ALA A 74 -20.61 -4.51 -7.57
C ALA A 74 -19.45 -5.41 -8.03
N ASP A 75 -19.37 -6.68 -7.57
CA ASP A 75 -18.29 -7.63 -7.88
C ASP A 75 -16.91 -6.94 -7.95
N PHE A 76 -16.57 -6.27 -6.82
CA PHE A 76 -15.33 -5.49 -6.75
C PHE A 76 -14.24 -6.32 -6.08
N SER A 77 -13.08 -6.37 -6.73
CA SER A 77 -11.83 -6.87 -6.16
C SER A 77 -10.67 -5.95 -6.47
N GLY A 78 -9.68 -5.94 -5.61
CA GLY A 78 -8.47 -5.15 -5.78
C GLY A 78 -7.24 -5.94 -5.37
N HIS A 79 -6.11 -5.63 -6.02
CA HIS A 79 -4.81 -6.19 -5.71
C HIS A 79 -3.78 -5.06 -5.70
N VAL A 80 -2.85 -5.12 -4.76
CA VAL A 80 -1.75 -4.15 -4.65
C VAL A 80 -0.43 -4.87 -4.37
N ASN A 81 0.61 -4.43 -5.07
CA ASN A 81 2.00 -4.81 -4.78
C ASN A 81 2.84 -3.56 -4.59
N ILE A 82 3.64 -3.55 -3.55
CA ILE A 82 4.48 -2.42 -3.21
C ILE A 82 5.89 -2.91 -2.92
N LYS A 83 6.84 -2.14 -3.41
CA LYS A 83 8.23 -2.21 -3.00
C LYS A 83 8.67 -0.80 -2.64
N ALA A 84 9.23 -0.64 -1.44
CA ALA A 84 9.78 0.63 -0.97
C ALA A 84 11.15 0.41 -0.32
N ILE A 85 11.95 1.45 -0.30
CA ILE A 85 13.22 1.50 0.44
C ILE A 85 13.12 2.59 1.51
N ARG A 86 13.83 2.36 2.60
CA ARG A 86 14.00 3.35 3.66
C ARG A 86 15.23 4.21 3.38
N ASP A 87 15.03 5.51 3.44
CA ASP A 87 16.06 6.51 3.39
C ASP A 87 15.90 7.38 4.66
N ASP A 88 16.84 7.23 5.58
CA ASP A 88 16.81 7.80 6.93
C ASP A 88 15.47 7.50 7.66
N GLU A 89 14.63 8.53 7.82
CA GLU A 89 13.35 8.43 8.53
C GLU A 89 12.16 8.18 7.59
N SER A 90 12.34 8.24 6.29
CA SER A 90 11.28 8.14 5.30
C SER A 90 11.35 6.87 4.47
N TRP A 91 10.20 6.43 4.00
CA TRP A 91 10.08 5.35 3.04
C TRP A 91 9.77 5.94 1.66
N GLN A 92 10.58 5.57 0.69
CA GLN A 92 10.41 5.99 -0.71
C GLN A 92 9.96 4.80 -1.55
N GLY A 93 8.84 4.97 -2.25
CA GLY A 93 8.35 3.99 -3.19
C GLY A 93 9.38 3.69 -4.28
N GLN A 94 9.52 2.41 -4.63
CA GLN A 94 10.30 1.95 -5.77
C GLN A 94 9.41 1.37 -6.85
N GLN A 95 8.37 0.67 -6.44
CA GLN A 95 7.35 0.12 -7.32
C GLN A 95 6.01 0.07 -6.61
N LEU A 96 4.98 0.49 -7.33
CA LEU A 96 3.58 0.32 -6.94
C LEU A 96 2.85 -0.28 -8.13
N VAL A 97 2.13 -1.38 -7.90
CA VAL A 97 1.17 -1.94 -8.85
C VAL A 97 -0.17 -1.99 -8.15
N ILE A 98 -1.18 -1.36 -8.74
CA ILE A 98 -2.57 -1.45 -8.30
C ILE A 98 -3.38 -2.03 -9.44
N ALA A 99 -4.07 -3.13 -9.19
CA ALA A 99 -5.05 -3.71 -10.09
C ALA A 99 -6.41 -3.73 -9.42
N SER A 100 -7.47 -3.49 -10.15
CA SER A 100 -8.84 -3.59 -9.65
C SER A 100 -9.78 -4.10 -10.73
N ASN A 101 -10.77 -4.86 -10.31
CA ASN A 101 -11.87 -5.34 -11.12
C ASN A 101 -13.16 -4.77 -10.56
N TRP A 102 -14.04 -4.32 -11.46
CA TRP A 102 -15.38 -3.88 -11.13
C TRP A 102 -16.33 -4.49 -12.16
N GLY A 103 -16.96 -5.60 -11.80
CA GLY A 103 -17.67 -6.45 -12.75
C GLY A 103 -16.73 -6.90 -13.88
N SER A 104 -17.06 -6.59 -15.12
CA SER A 104 -16.24 -6.92 -16.29
C SER A 104 -15.10 -5.92 -16.59
N LYS A 105 -14.99 -4.83 -15.82
CA LYS A 105 -13.98 -3.78 -16.05
C LYS A 105 -12.75 -4.02 -15.19
N THR A 106 -11.61 -4.23 -15.84
CA THR A 106 -10.31 -4.30 -15.18
C THR A 106 -9.56 -3.00 -15.34
N SER A 107 -8.81 -2.62 -14.32
CA SER A 107 -7.95 -1.44 -14.35
C SER A 107 -6.62 -1.78 -13.66
N VAL A 108 -5.51 -1.45 -14.31
CA VAL A 108 -4.17 -1.63 -13.78
C VAL A 108 -3.41 -0.31 -13.86
N ALA A 109 -2.67 0.01 -12.80
CA ALA A 109 -1.69 1.09 -12.79
C ALA A 109 -0.38 0.54 -12.21
N GLU A 110 0.73 0.77 -12.91
CA GLU A 110 2.07 0.44 -12.45
C GLU A 110 2.92 1.70 -12.50
N THR A 111 3.60 2.00 -11.40
CA THR A 111 4.56 3.11 -11.30
C THR A 111 5.85 2.61 -10.70
N THR A 112 6.97 3.02 -11.28
CA THR A 112 8.31 2.79 -10.73
C THR A 112 9.01 4.12 -10.49
N TRP A 113 9.80 4.17 -9.42
CA TRP A 113 10.60 5.33 -9.06
C TRP A 113 12.10 5.01 -9.15
N LEU A 114 12.88 6.02 -9.46
CA LEU A 114 14.32 6.00 -9.32
C LEU A 114 14.70 6.18 -7.84
N HIS A 115 15.96 5.88 -7.49
CA HIS A 115 16.47 6.07 -6.12
C HIS A 115 16.36 7.52 -5.62
N ASP A 116 16.36 8.49 -6.50
CA ASP A 116 16.24 9.91 -6.18
C ASP A 116 14.78 10.38 -6.05
N GLY A 117 13.80 9.46 -6.01
CA GLY A 117 12.38 9.75 -5.84
C GLY A 117 11.66 10.24 -7.10
N ARG A 118 12.36 10.36 -8.24
CA ARG A 118 11.70 10.69 -9.52
C ARG A 118 10.99 9.47 -10.09
N ILE A 119 9.85 9.70 -10.74
CA ILE A 119 9.15 8.64 -11.46
C ILE A 119 9.98 8.22 -12.66
N ALA A 120 10.31 6.93 -12.75
CA ALA A 120 10.99 6.32 -13.88
C ALA A 120 10.00 5.96 -14.99
N THR A 121 8.91 5.27 -14.61
CA THR A 121 7.84 4.87 -15.55
C THR A 121 6.49 4.90 -14.87
N THR A 122 5.45 5.16 -15.68
CA THR A 122 4.06 4.92 -15.30
C THR A 122 3.35 4.27 -16.47
N LYS A 123 2.65 3.16 -16.21
CA LYS A 123 1.82 2.44 -17.17
C LYS A 123 0.42 2.29 -16.60
N THR A 124 -0.60 2.53 -17.42
CA THR A 124 -2.00 2.40 -17.02
C THR A 124 -2.80 1.70 -18.11
N ASP A 125 -3.65 0.77 -17.70
CA ASP A 125 -4.58 0.07 -18.58
C ASP A 125 -5.96 0.01 -17.90
N PRO A 126 -7.03 0.53 -18.54
CA PRO A 126 -7.00 1.40 -19.71
C PRO A 126 -6.29 2.74 -19.43
N ALA A 127 -5.84 3.41 -20.46
CA ALA A 127 -5.32 4.78 -20.31
C ALA A 127 -6.39 5.72 -19.74
N PRO A 128 -6.02 6.75 -18.95
CA PRO A 128 -6.97 7.73 -18.46
C PRO A 128 -7.65 8.48 -19.61
N ASP A 129 -8.96 8.66 -19.53
CA ASP A 129 -9.68 9.56 -20.42
C ASP A 129 -9.43 11.01 -19.98
N LEU A 130 -8.63 11.74 -20.74
CA LEU A 130 -8.22 13.10 -20.41
C LEU A 130 -9.38 14.11 -20.45
N GLU A 131 -10.50 13.79 -21.10
CA GLU A 131 -11.69 14.64 -21.07
C GLU A 131 -12.47 14.46 -19.76
N GLU A 132 -12.43 13.26 -19.16
CA GLU A 132 -13.14 12.95 -17.92
C GLU A 132 -12.34 13.28 -16.66
N VAL A 133 -11.00 13.38 -16.73
CA VAL A 133 -10.17 13.61 -15.55
C VAL A 133 -9.49 14.98 -15.57
N HIS A 134 -9.11 15.46 -14.38
CA HIS A 134 -8.24 16.62 -14.26
C HIS A 134 -6.82 16.25 -14.71
N PRO A 135 -6.14 17.08 -15.51
CA PRO A 135 -4.81 16.78 -15.98
C PRO A 135 -3.80 16.69 -14.81
N ILE A 136 -2.73 15.95 -15.05
CA ILE A 136 -1.56 15.90 -14.17
C ILE A 136 -0.39 16.46 -14.98
N ASP A 137 0.13 17.62 -14.58
CA ASP A 137 1.30 18.21 -15.19
C ASP A 137 2.57 17.51 -14.71
N ALA A 138 3.60 17.44 -15.56
CA ALA A 138 4.88 16.81 -15.23
C ALA A 138 5.54 17.43 -13.97
N ALA A 139 5.29 18.72 -13.71
CA ALA A 139 5.77 19.39 -12.50
C ALA A 139 5.13 18.83 -11.22
N MET A 140 3.89 18.34 -11.29
CA MET A 140 3.18 17.73 -10.16
C MET A 140 3.72 16.35 -9.79
N LEU A 141 4.52 15.72 -10.63
CA LEU A 141 5.09 14.39 -10.44
C LEU A 141 6.52 14.43 -9.89
N ARG A 142 6.94 15.58 -9.37
CA ARG A 142 8.22 15.72 -8.66
C ARG A 142 8.01 15.48 -7.18
N ASP A 143 9.00 14.86 -6.55
CA ASP A 143 9.07 14.64 -5.10
C ASP A 143 7.79 13.95 -4.56
N VAL A 144 7.31 12.94 -5.29
CA VAL A 144 6.13 12.16 -4.93
C VAL A 144 6.53 10.76 -4.52
N THR A 145 5.80 10.21 -3.55
CA THR A 145 5.89 8.80 -3.17
C THR A 145 4.55 8.10 -3.38
N ASP A 146 4.48 6.80 -3.16
CA ASP A 146 3.21 6.09 -3.15
C ASP A 146 2.48 6.23 -1.80
N PRO A 147 1.15 6.00 -1.74
CA PRO A 147 0.36 6.17 -0.52
C PRO A 147 0.80 5.27 0.65
N PHE A 148 1.34 4.08 0.35
CA PHE A 148 1.74 3.12 1.38
C PHE A 148 3.12 3.46 1.95
N SER A 149 4.04 3.94 1.12
CA SER A 149 5.32 4.50 1.59
C SER A 149 5.11 5.72 2.46
N ALA A 150 4.13 6.58 2.14
CA ALA A 150 3.72 7.69 3.00
C ALA A 150 3.19 7.19 4.36
N MET A 151 2.35 6.14 4.36
CA MET A 151 1.87 5.50 5.58
C MET A 151 3.03 4.90 6.40
N MET A 152 3.93 4.17 5.77
CA MET A 152 5.09 3.57 6.46
C MET A 152 6.00 4.65 7.05
N THR A 153 6.18 5.77 6.38
CA THR A 153 6.92 6.93 6.91
C THR A 153 6.23 7.50 8.15
N MET A 154 4.91 7.64 8.12
CA MET A 154 4.13 8.08 9.28
C MET A 154 4.26 7.09 10.45
N LEU A 155 4.14 5.78 10.22
CA LEU A 155 4.32 4.75 11.25
C LEU A 155 5.74 4.77 11.84
N ASN A 156 6.77 4.95 11.00
CA ASN A 156 8.17 5.07 11.45
C ASN A 156 8.37 6.31 12.36
N ARG A 157 7.73 7.44 12.04
CA ARG A 157 7.77 8.63 12.89
C ARG A 157 7.12 8.39 14.25
N LEU A 158 5.96 7.71 14.28
CA LEU A 158 5.30 7.31 15.53
C LEU A 158 6.18 6.36 16.35
N ASP A 159 6.86 5.41 15.70
CA ASP A 159 7.80 4.49 16.35
C ASP A 159 8.96 5.23 17.01
N ALA A 160 9.43 6.30 16.38
CA ALA A 160 10.45 7.20 16.91
C ALA A 160 9.91 8.19 17.98
N GLY A 161 8.67 8.03 18.46
CA GLY A 161 8.04 8.89 19.49
C GLY A 161 7.62 10.28 18.98
N LYS A 162 7.58 10.49 17.65
CA LYS A 162 7.07 11.72 17.02
C LYS A 162 5.56 11.63 16.84
N SER A 163 4.90 12.78 16.58
CA SER A 163 3.47 12.79 16.24
C SER A 163 3.20 12.17 14.86
N CYS A 164 1.95 11.73 14.64
CA CYS A 164 1.56 11.27 13.29
C CYS A 164 1.34 12.42 12.28
N SER A 165 1.48 13.69 12.70
CA SER A 165 1.30 14.83 11.81
C SER A 165 2.33 14.88 10.70
N GLY A 166 1.87 15.18 9.49
CA GLY A 166 2.74 15.33 8.32
C GLY A 166 1.94 15.49 7.04
N VAL A 167 2.62 15.98 6.00
CA VAL A 167 2.06 16.16 4.65
C VAL A 167 2.93 15.41 3.66
N PHE A 168 2.30 14.61 2.82
CA PHE A 168 2.97 13.77 1.83
C PHE A 168 2.40 14.05 0.45
N GLN A 169 3.29 14.18 -0.51
CA GLN A 169 2.93 14.31 -1.91
C GLN A 169 2.86 12.90 -2.52
N ILE A 170 1.65 12.43 -2.84
CA ILE A 170 1.45 11.05 -3.27
C ILE A 170 0.99 10.93 -4.72
N TYR A 171 1.39 9.82 -5.35
CA TYR A 171 0.95 9.41 -6.68
C TYR A 171 0.71 7.90 -6.72
N ASP A 172 -0.47 7.48 -7.16
CA ASP A 172 -0.90 6.07 -7.22
C ASP A 172 -0.83 5.45 -8.64
N GLY A 173 -0.17 6.13 -9.57
CA GLY A 173 -0.10 5.75 -10.97
C GLY A 173 -1.22 6.37 -11.84
N ARG A 174 -2.28 6.88 -11.21
CA ARG A 174 -3.41 7.51 -11.90
C ARG A 174 -3.80 8.85 -11.30
N ARG A 175 -3.60 9.02 -9.99
CA ARG A 175 -4.08 10.18 -9.23
C ARG A 175 -2.92 10.78 -8.46
N ARG A 176 -2.88 12.09 -8.51
CA ARG A 176 -2.01 12.94 -7.73
C ARG A 176 -2.80 13.55 -6.58
N ALA A 177 -2.34 13.38 -5.37
CA ALA A 177 -2.97 13.97 -4.21
C ALA A 177 -1.93 14.44 -3.19
N GLU A 178 -2.34 15.33 -2.32
CA GLU A 178 -1.67 15.63 -1.07
C GLU A 178 -2.36 14.84 0.04
N LEU A 179 -1.60 14.05 0.77
CA LEU A 179 -2.07 13.25 1.90
C LEU A 179 -1.56 13.88 3.18
N SER A 180 -2.46 14.41 4.00
CA SER A 180 -2.13 15.05 5.27
C SER A 180 -2.60 14.20 6.43
N PHE A 181 -1.72 14.02 7.42
CA PHE A 181 -2.04 13.40 8.70
C PHE A 181 -2.05 14.46 9.80
N SER A 182 -2.97 14.35 10.74
CA SER A 182 -3.10 15.22 11.91
C SER A 182 -3.14 14.37 13.18
N ASP A 183 -2.36 14.73 14.16
CA ASP A 183 -2.38 14.08 15.46
C ASP A 183 -3.63 14.51 16.24
N LEU A 184 -4.47 13.57 16.60
CA LEU A 184 -5.70 13.78 17.37
C LEU A 184 -5.58 13.21 18.79
N GLY A 185 -4.38 12.83 19.21
CA GLY A 185 -4.08 12.34 20.56
C GLY A 185 -4.22 10.83 20.73
N ILE A 186 -4.09 10.41 21.98
CA ILE A 186 -4.20 8.99 22.35
C ILE A 186 -5.61 8.72 22.84
N VAL A 187 -6.20 7.63 22.37
CA VAL A 187 -7.53 7.17 22.78
C VAL A 187 -7.49 5.69 23.14
N GLU A 188 -8.32 5.32 24.12
CA GLU A 188 -8.61 3.92 24.42
C GLU A 188 -9.68 3.44 23.45
N LEU A 189 -9.43 2.32 22.79
CA LEU A 189 -10.34 1.71 21.83
C LEU A 189 -10.96 0.47 22.47
N ASP A 190 -12.25 0.54 22.76
CA ASP A 190 -13.01 -0.61 23.21
C ASP A 190 -13.36 -1.53 22.01
N PRO A 191 -13.32 -2.85 22.19
CA PRO A 191 -13.62 -3.79 21.14
C PRO A 191 -15.13 -3.80 20.84
N ASP A 192 -15.53 -3.27 19.70
CA ASP A 192 -16.92 -3.28 19.22
C ASP A 192 -17.27 -4.53 18.40
N ARG A 193 -16.28 -5.41 18.19
CA ARG A 193 -16.40 -6.77 17.59
C ARG A 193 -15.50 -7.73 18.35
N THR A 194 -15.89 -9.00 18.39
CA THR A 194 -15.15 -10.05 19.12
C THR A 194 -13.75 -10.35 18.55
N PHE A 195 -13.44 -9.83 17.37
CA PHE A 195 -12.16 -9.96 16.69
C PHE A 195 -11.37 -8.63 16.64
N ALA A 196 -11.97 -7.52 17.04
CA ALA A 196 -11.35 -6.20 16.97
C ALA A 196 -10.27 -6.02 18.06
N PHE A 197 -9.37 -5.08 17.80
CA PHE A 197 -8.34 -4.67 18.76
C PHE A 197 -8.98 -3.97 19.96
N ASP A 198 -8.38 -4.19 21.12
CA ASP A 198 -8.72 -3.59 22.43
C ASP A 198 -7.46 -2.93 23.00
N GLY A 199 -7.57 -1.67 23.44
CA GLY A 199 -6.48 -0.97 24.12
C GLY A 199 -6.11 0.40 23.55
N LYS A 200 -4.97 0.91 24.01
CA LYS A 200 -4.48 2.26 23.64
C LYS A 200 -4.08 2.36 22.18
N THR A 201 -4.54 3.43 21.54
CA THR A 201 -4.22 3.76 20.15
C THR A 201 -3.83 5.23 20.01
N GLN A 202 -2.95 5.52 19.06
CA GLN A 202 -2.74 6.86 18.54
C GLN A 202 -3.83 7.14 17.49
N LEU A 203 -4.63 8.16 17.72
CA LEU A 203 -5.64 8.61 16.76
C LEU A 203 -5.04 9.63 15.81
N CYS A 204 -5.10 9.33 14.49
CA CYS A 204 -4.63 10.19 13.42
C CYS A 204 -5.80 10.53 12.49
N GLY A 205 -6.03 11.82 12.27
CA GLY A 205 -6.92 12.30 11.21
C GLY A 205 -6.22 12.26 9.86
N ILE A 206 -6.95 11.92 8.80
CA ILE A 206 -6.42 11.79 7.44
C ILE A 206 -7.21 12.68 6.49
N VAL A 207 -6.50 13.49 5.69
CA VAL A 207 -7.09 14.27 4.61
C VAL A 207 -6.35 13.93 3.32
N SER A 208 -7.10 13.61 2.27
CA SER A 208 -6.57 13.48 0.93
C SER A 208 -7.13 14.60 0.06
N LEU A 209 -6.26 15.53 -0.36
CA LEU A 209 -6.60 16.62 -1.26
C LEU A 209 -6.25 16.20 -2.70
N PRO A 210 -7.23 15.93 -3.56
CA PRO A 210 -6.98 15.54 -4.95
C PRO A 210 -6.44 16.74 -5.74
N LEU A 211 -5.30 16.55 -6.42
CA LEU A 211 -4.63 17.59 -7.21
C LEU A 211 -4.71 17.33 -8.73
N GLY A 212 -4.77 16.06 -9.15
CA GLY A 212 -4.88 15.68 -10.55
C GLY A 212 -5.25 14.22 -10.75
N GLY A 213 -5.65 13.81 -11.96
CA GLY A 213 -6.01 12.44 -12.31
C GLY A 213 -7.37 11.95 -11.78
N HIS A 214 -8.05 12.73 -10.97
CA HIS A 214 -9.40 12.41 -10.48
C HIS A 214 -10.48 12.90 -11.46
N ARG A 215 -11.64 12.26 -11.41
CA ARG A 215 -12.75 12.61 -12.31
C ARG A 215 -13.28 14.02 -12.05
N ARG A 216 -13.47 14.80 -13.12
CA ARG A 216 -13.99 16.20 -13.07
C ARG A 216 -15.36 16.28 -12.40
N LYS A 217 -16.22 15.28 -12.59
CA LYS A 217 -17.57 15.19 -12.02
C LYS A 217 -17.65 14.35 -10.74
N SER A 218 -16.56 14.26 -9.97
CA SER A 218 -16.56 13.51 -8.73
C SER A 218 -17.18 14.31 -7.58
N ARG A 219 -18.22 13.74 -6.94
CA ARG A 219 -18.79 14.29 -5.70
C ARG A 219 -17.82 14.25 -4.51
N PHE A 220 -16.75 13.50 -4.62
CA PHE A 220 -15.73 13.37 -3.56
C PHE A 220 -14.65 14.45 -3.64
N SER A 221 -14.42 15.06 -4.81
CA SER A 221 -13.39 16.09 -5.03
C SER A 221 -13.80 17.49 -4.56
N SER A 222 -15.08 17.74 -4.28
CA SER A 222 -15.59 19.07 -3.92
C SER A 222 -15.75 19.31 -2.41
N ARG A 223 -15.28 18.39 -1.57
CA ARG A 223 -15.45 18.50 -0.12
C ARG A 223 -14.34 19.33 0.50
N THR A 224 -14.71 20.15 1.48
CA THR A 224 -13.74 20.81 2.35
C THR A 224 -12.92 19.75 3.09
N PRO A 225 -11.59 19.84 3.08
CA PRO A 225 -10.72 18.96 3.85
C PRO A 225 -11.09 18.99 5.33
N ASP A 226 -11.39 17.83 5.91
CA ASP A 226 -11.78 17.70 7.32
C ASP A 226 -11.12 16.42 7.89
N PRO A 227 -10.11 16.56 8.76
CA PRO A 227 -9.39 15.43 9.34
C PRO A 227 -10.26 14.57 10.27
N SER A 228 -11.44 15.06 10.67
CA SER A 228 -12.37 14.26 11.47
C SER A 228 -13.16 13.24 10.65
N LYS A 229 -13.18 13.36 9.31
CA LYS A 229 -13.96 12.51 8.42
C LYS A 229 -13.28 11.18 8.06
N THR A 230 -11.97 11.14 8.11
CA THR A 230 -11.21 9.90 7.95
C THR A 230 -10.20 9.81 9.09
N LYS A 231 -10.28 8.74 9.85
CA LYS A 231 -9.47 8.51 11.04
C LYS A 231 -8.80 7.16 10.96
N ALA A 232 -7.55 7.10 11.39
CA ALA A 232 -6.84 5.86 11.63
C ALA A 232 -6.45 5.75 13.11
N TYR A 233 -6.75 4.61 13.70
CA TYR A 233 -6.34 4.23 15.04
C TYR A 233 -5.13 3.31 14.90
N ILE A 234 -3.99 3.79 15.36
CA ILE A 234 -2.70 3.10 15.24
C ILE A 234 -2.36 2.49 16.59
N ALA A 235 -2.13 1.20 16.64
CA ALA A 235 -1.71 0.49 17.84
C ALA A 235 -0.34 -0.15 17.69
N ARG A 236 0.36 -0.29 18.80
CA ARG A 236 1.55 -1.13 18.89
C ARG A 236 1.11 -2.54 19.29
N LEU A 237 1.34 -3.50 18.41
CA LEU A 237 1.06 -4.91 18.66
C LEU A 237 2.07 -5.51 19.65
N ALA A 238 1.79 -6.71 20.16
CA ALA A 238 2.62 -7.40 21.14
C ALA A 238 4.07 -7.65 20.65
N ASN A 239 4.25 -7.80 19.33
CA ASN A 239 5.57 -7.95 18.70
C ASN A 239 6.32 -6.60 18.49
N GLY A 240 5.75 -5.49 18.94
CA GLY A 240 6.30 -4.14 18.83
C GLY A 240 5.94 -3.38 17.54
N LEU A 241 5.32 -4.03 16.55
CA LEU A 241 4.98 -3.40 15.27
C LEU A 241 3.80 -2.42 15.45
N LEU A 242 3.93 -1.24 14.87
CA LEU A 242 2.83 -0.26 14.75
C LEU A 242 2.02 -0.52 13.49
N VAL A 243 0.71 -0.65 13.65
CA VAL A 243 -0.22 -0.89 12.53
C VAL A 243 -1.53 -0.12 12.72
N PRO A 244 -2.24 0.23 11.64
CA PRO A 244 -3.64 0.66 11.75
C PRO A 244 -4.50 -0.52 12.20
N VAL A 245 -5.12 -0.41 13.38
CA VAL A 245 -6.04 -1.45 13.89
C VAL A 245 -7.50 -1.15 13.57
N ARG A 246 -7.80 0.13 13.28
CA ARG A 246 -9.12 0.58 12.84
C ARG A 246 -8.98 1.80 11.95
N ILE A 247 -9.77 1.84 10.87
CA ILE A 247 -9.88 3.00 9.98
C ILE A 247 -11.38 3.32 9.85
N GLU A 248 -11.73 4.58 10.04
CA GLU A 248 -13.09 5.08 9.90
C GLU A 248 -13.15 6.11 8.79
N VAL A 249 -14.17 6.02 7.95
CA VAL A 249 -14.43 6.98 6.88
C VAL A 249 -15.88 7.41 6.93
N ASP A 250 -16.12 8.68 7.28
CA ASP A 250 -17.45 9.27 7.30
C ASP A 250 -17.84 9.72 5.90
N LEU A 251 -18.84 9.08 5.32
CA LEU A 251 -19.42 9.41 4.03
C LEU A 251 -20.81 10.01 4.23
N PHE A 252 -21.35 10.66 3.18
CA PHE A 252 -22.67 11.27 3.24
C PHE A 252 -23.82 10.23 3.38
N PHE A 253 -23.53 8.97 3.08
CA PHE A 253 -24.48 7.85 3.17
C PHE A 253 -24.18 6.88 4.33
N GLY A 254 -23.33 7.26 5.25
CA GLY A 254 -22.98 6.48 6.44
C GLY A 254 -21.47 6.33 6.64
N GLN A 255 -21.11 5.67 7.72
CA GLN A 255 -19.70 5.41 8.06
C GLN A 255 -19.28 4.05 7.53
N ILE A 256 -18.09 4.00 6.93
CA ILE A 256 -17.36 2.77 6.63
C ILE A 256 -16.28 2.59 7.70
N VAL A 257 -16.20 1.40 8.27
CA VAL A 257 -15.21 1.05 9.28
C VAL A 257 -14.46 -0.20 8.84
N THR A 258 -13.14 -0.09 8.75
CA THR A 258 -12.24 -1.21 8.51
C THR A 258 -11.50 -1.54 9.80
N ARG A 259 -11.54 -2.80 10.23
CA ARG A 259 -10.92 -3.30 11.47
C ARG A 259 -9.93 -4.40 11.19
N LEU A 260 -8.80 -4.35 11.88
CA LEU A 260 -7.87 -5.47 11.93
C LEU A 260 -8.54 -6.64 12.65
N ASP A 261 -8.55 -7.80 12.01
CA ASP A 261 -9.00 -9.05 12.64
C ASP A 261 -7.84 -9.67 13.42
N MET A 262 -7.84 -9.48 14.74
CA MET A 262 -6.80 -9.96 15.65
C MET A 262 -6.73 -11.50 15.73
N LYS A 263 -7.81 -12.20 15.32
CA LYS A 263 -7.88 -13.66 15.39
C LYS A 263 -7.35 -14.34 14.13
N ARG A 264 -7.50 -13.69 12.97
CA ARG A 264 -7.07 -14.22 11.67
C ARG A 264 -5.71 -13.70 11.23
N SER A 265 -5.25 -12.58 11.80
CA SER A 265 -3.94 -12.03 11.49
C SER A 265 -2.81 -12.79 12.19
N GLN A 266 -1.62 -12.82 11.58
CA GLN A 266 -0.42 -13.47 12.10
C GLN A 266 0.72 -12.44 12.13
N PHE A 267 1.27 -12.17 13.32
CA PHE A 267 2.30 -11.17 13.52
C PHE A 267 3.18 -11.46 14.76
#